data_66e2bd74b05bf1b6fdd922280b9c8b4a
#
_entry.id   66e2bd74b05bf1b6fdd922280b9c8b4a
#
_cell.length_a   1.000
_cell.length_b   1.000
_cell.length_c   1.000
_cell.angle_alpha   90.00
_cell.angle_beta   90.00
_cell.angle_gamma   90.00
#
_symmetry.space_group_name_H-M   'P 1'
#
loop_
_entity.id
_entity.type
_entity.pdbx_description
1 polymer ?
#
loop_
_entity_poly.entity_id
_entity_poly.type
_entity_poly.pdbx_seq_one_letter_code
_entity_poly.pdbx_strand_id
1 'polypeptide(L)'
;AGLYYRLSAYCYPLRRVDTEEHVEDGFVPGADFADVVALYEADRKLRTLIHDGMERIEVGLRSRLTSLLCRDNALGYQERRFYRSGFDLDGWLRTARRRVDRAGAHNTAIDHYKKQYGGQYPFWVLSEVLDFGDVSKLYQGLTYKAQAQIAETFGITIDLGALSKNERKIVRRRHPLASWFEQLTIVRNTCAHHGRLWNKSFVPASTKYVRTIPGLESLPDGQSERIYGAV
;
A
#
# COMPACT_ATOMS: atom_id res chain seq x y z
N ALA A 1 -3.43 -5.15 30.72
CA ALA A 1 -3.32 -3.74 30.27
C ALA A 1 -3.41 -3.58 28.74
N GLY A 2 -2.72 -4.40 27.92
CA GLY A 2 -2.71 -4.22 26.47
C GLY A 2 -4.05 -4.46 25.77
N LEU A 3 -4.88 -5.37 26.25
CA LEU A 3 -6.18 -5.67 25.64
C LEU A 3 -7.18 -4.52 25.92
N TYR A 4 -7.20 -3.98 27.12
CA TYR A 4 -8.04 -2.85 27.50
C TYR A 4 -7.79 -1.63 26.59
N TYR A 5 -6.52 -1.28 26.38
CA TYR A 5 -6.16 -0.14 25.51
C TYR A 5 -6.63 -0.35 24.06
N ARG A 6 -6.57 -1.57 23.55
CA ARG A 6 -7.06 -1.89 22.20
C ARG A 6 -8.57 -1.81 22.09
N LEU A 7 -9.30 -2.31 23.10
CA LEU A 7 -10.76 -2.27 23.12
C LEU A 7 -11.30 -0.84 23.32
N SER A 8 -10.61 0.02 24.04
CA SER A 8 -11.07 1.39 24.30
C SER A 8 -11.34 2.18 23.01
N ALA A 9 -10.57 1.90 21.93
CA ALA A 9 -10.78 2.53 20.63
C ALA A 9 -12.14 2.15 19.98
N TYR A 10 -12.72 1.00 20.33
CA TYR A 10 -14.02 0.56 19.85
C TYR A 10 -15.17 1.03 20.72
N CYS A 11 -14.87 1.56 21.92
CA CYS A 11 -15.86 2.19 22.80
C CYS A 11 -16.25 3.59 22.30
N TYR A 12 -15.41 4.26 21.54
CA TYR A 12 -15.62 5.65 21.11
C TYR A 12 -17.00 5.95 20.51
N PRO A 13 -17.54 5.11 19.59
CA PRO A 13 -18.86 5.36 19.00
C PRO A 13 -20.04 5.19 19.97
N LEU A 14 -19.79 4.52 21.11
CA LEU A 14 -20.80 4.31 22.14
C LEU A 14 -20.72 5.34 23.27
N ARG A 15 -19.77 6.28 23.20
CA ARG A 15 -19.67 7.39 24.15
C ARG A 15 -20.72 8.45 23.86
N ARG A 16 -21.17 9.13 24.89
CA ARG A 16 -22.03 10.30 24.75
C ARG A 16 -21.24 11.44 24.10
N VAL A 17 -21.95 12.25 23.37
CA VAL A 17 -21.44 13.49 22.79
C VAL A 17 -22.30 14.60 23.36
N ASP A 18 -21.70 15.65 23.90
CA ASP A 18 -22.43 16.80 24.42
C ASP A 18 -22.95 17.70 23.27
N THR A 19 -23.63 18.78 23.64
CA THR A 19 -24.17 19.75 22.67
C THR A 19 -23.12 20.55 21.89
N GLU A 20 -21.85 20.49 22.34
CA GLU A 20 -20.69 21.15 21.72
C GLU A 20 -19.81 20.13 20.96
N GLU A 21 -20.33 18.94 20.69
CA GLU A 21 -19.64 17.82 20.01
C GLU A 21 -18.43 17.26 20.77
N HIS A 22 -18.28 17.53 22.08
CA HIS A 22 -17.23 16.90 22.89
C HIS A 22 -17.66 15.51 23.34
N VAL A 23 -16.70 14.57 23.26
CA VAL A 23 -16.92 13.18 23.70
C VAL A 23 -16.81 13.11 25.23
N GLU A 24 -17.90 12.75 25.89
CA GLU A 24 -17.94 12.53 27.34
C GLU A 24 -17.36 11.16 27.74
N ASP A 25 -17.04 10.99 29.02
CA ASP A 25 -16.62 9.69 29.57
C ASP A 25 -17.78 8.69 29.73
N GLY A 26 -19.01 9.18 29.66
CA GLY A 26 -20.22 8.36 29.74
C GLY A 26 -20.57 7.66 28.43
N PHE A 27 -21.32 6.56 28.54
CA PHE A 27 -21.85 5.83 27.38
C PHE A 27 -23.30 6.21 27.08
N VAL A 28 -23.70 6.04 25.82
CA VAL A 28 -25.12 6.21 25.42
C VAL A 28 -25.99 5.17 26.12
N PRO A 29 -27.25 5.50 26.44
CA PRO A 29 -28.18 4.55 27.04
C PRO A 29 -28.32 3.29 26.18
N GLY A 30 -28.24 2.11 26.82
CA GLY A 30 -28.33 0.82 26.13
C GLY A 30 -27.02 0.32 25.54
N ALA A 31 -25.90 1.04 25.68
CA ALA A 31 -24.60 0.55 25.29
C ALA A 31 -24.21 -0.69 26.09
N ASP A 32 -23.88 -1.77 25.41
CA ASP A 32 -23.37 -3.01 26.01
C ASP A 32 -21.90 -3.23 25.64
N PHE A 33 -21.13 -3.70 26.63
CA PHE A 33 -19.73 -4.11 26.38
C PHE A 33 -19.64 -5.28 25.39
N ALA A 34 -20.69 -6.11 25.32
CA ALA A 34 -20.77 -7.18 24.31
C ALA A 34 -20.72 -6.64 22.88
N ASP A 35 -21.30 -5.45 22.61
CA ASP A 35 -21.25 -4.80 21.29
C ASP A 35 -19.83 -4.36 20.94
N VAL A 36 -19.09 -3.86 21.92
CA VAL A 36 -17.66 -3.49 21.75
C VAL A 36 -16.83 -4.71 21.38
N VAL A 37 -17.07 -5.84 22.06
CA VAL A 37 -16.37 -7.10 21.79
C VAL A 37 -16.75 -7.63 20.41
N ALA A 38 -18.02 -7.62 20.05
CA ALA A 38 -18.50 -8.06 18.74
C ALA A 38 -17.87 -7.23 17.60
N LEU A 39 -17.79 -5.91 17.76
CA LEU A 39 -17.17 -5.01 16.80
C LEU A 39 -15.66 -5.26 16.68
N TYR A 40 -14.96 -5.46 17.79
CA TYR A 40 -13.54 -5.82 17.81
C TYR A 40 -13.29 -7.14 17.06
N GLU A 41 -14.10 -8.17 17.29
CA GLU A 41 -13.98 -9.45 16.62
C GLU A 41 -14.29 -9.37 15.12
N ALA A 42 -15.31 -8.58 14.73
CA ALA A 42 -15.60 -8.31 13.33
C ALA A 42 -14.42 -7.61 12.64
N ASP A 43 -13.85 -6.57 13.26
CA ASP A 43 -12.69 -5.84 12.73
C ASP A 43 -11.43 -6.72 12.68
N ARG A 44 -11.27 -7.63 13.66
CA ARG A 44 -10.19 -8.63 13.65
C ARG A 44 -10.28 -9.55 12.44
N LYS A 45 -11.48 -10.08 12.15
CA LYS A 45 -11.73 -10.93 10.98
C LYS A 45 -11.49 -10.16 9.69
N LEU A 46 -11.97 -8.92 9.63
CA LEU A 46 -11.74 -8.03 8.48
C LEU A 46 -10.25 -7.80 8.22
N ARG A 47 -9.46 -7.53 9.26
CA ARG A 47 -7.99 -7.39 9.13
C ARG A 47 -7.34 -8.64 8.53
N THR A 48 -7.77 -9.84 8.94
CA THR A 48 -7.22 -11.10 8.43
C THR A 48 -7.51 -11.26 6.94
N LEU A 49 -8.76 -11.01 6.52
CA LEU A 49 -9.15 -11.09 5.10
C LEU A 49 -8.41 -10.10 4.22
N ILE A 50 -8.30 -8.84 4.69
CA ILE A 50 -7.60 -7.81 3.97
C ILE A 50 -6.11 -8.11 3.89
N HIS A 51 -5.50 -8.63 4.98
CA HIS A 51 -4.09 -8.96 4.99
C HIS A 51 -3.75 -10.07 4.00
N ASP A 52 -4.59 -11.08 3.84
CA ASP A 52 -4.45 -12.13 2.81
C ASP A 52 -4.47 -11.52 1.39
N GLY A 53 -5.42 -10.63 1.12
CA GLY A 53 -5.47 -9.92 -0.16
C GLY A 53 -4.23 -9.04 -0.42
N MET A 54 -3.75 -8.35 0.62
CA MET A 54 -2.56 -7.49 0.53
C MET A 54 -1.30 -8.27 0.24
N GLU A 55 -1.14 -9.47 0.80
CA GLU A 55 -0.01 -10.36 0.53
C GLU A 55 0.07 -10.68 -0.97
N ARG A 56 -1.04 -11.04 -1.58
CA ARG A 56 -1.11 -11.34 -3.03
C ARG A 56 -0.72 -10.14 -3.89
N ILE A 57 -1.18 -8.94 -3.52
CA ILE A 57 -0.85 -7.70 -4.22
C ILE A 57 0.66 -7.38 -4.06
N GLU A 58 1.19 -7.52 -2.85
CA GLU A 58 2.60 -7.27 -2.54
C GLU A 58 3.52 -8.21 -3.33
N VAL A 59 3.26 -9.51 -3.29
CA VAL A 59 4.01 -10.53 -4.06
C VAL A 59 3.86 -10.28 -5.56
N GLY A 60 2.65 -9.98 -6.02
CA GLY A 60 2.37 -9.65 -7.40
C GLY A 60 3.15 -8.45 -7.91
N LEU A 61 3.24 -7.38 -7.11
CA LEU A 61 4.01 -6.18 -7.48
C LEU A 61 5.51 -6.46 -7.54
N ARG A 62 6.07 -7.21 -6.56
CA ARG A 62 7.49 -7.62 -6.56
C ARG A 62 7.85 -8.41 -7.82
N SER A 63 7.03 -9.39 -8.17
CA SER A 63 7.22 -10.23 -9.35
C SER A 63 7.21 -9.40 -10.65
N ARG A 64 6.27 -8.47 -10.80
CA ARG A 64 6.12 -7.65 -12.00
C ARG A 64 7.24 -6.61 -12.14
N LEU A 65 7.67 -6.01 -11.02
CA LEU A 65 8.83 -5.13 -10.99
C LEU A 65 10.09 -5.91 -11.39
N THR A 66 10.28 -7.12 -10.86
CA THR A 66 11.38 -8.01 -11.24
C THR A 66 11.38 -8.28 -12.74
N SER A 67 10.25 -8.71 -13.28
CA SER A 67 10.11 -9.02 -14.71
C SER A 67 10.39 -7.82 -15.61
N LEU A 68 10.00 -6.62 -15.19
CA LEU A 68 10.24 -5.39 -15.96
C LEU A 68 11.69 -4.92 -15.85
N LEU A 69 12.19 -4.80 -14.62
CA LEU A 69 13.47 -4.14 -14.33
C LEU A 69 14.67 -5.04 -14.58
N CYS A 70 14.48 -6.37 -14.48
CA CYS A 70 15.56 -7.34 -14.64
C CYS A 70 15.50 -8.11 -15.95
N ARG A 71 14.69 -7.68 -16.93
CA ARG A 71 14.55 -8.37 -18.21
C ARG A 71 15.88 -8.60 -18.91
N ASP A 72 16.70 -7.55 -19.01
CA ASP A 72 17.94 -7.56 -19.76
C ASP A 72 19.17 -7.59 -18.83
N ASN A 73 19.01 -7.22 -17.57
CA ASN A 73 20.09 -7.09 -16.60
C ASN A 73 19.55 -7.34 -15.19
N ALA A 74 20.12 -8.27 -14.46
CA ALA A 74 19.74 -8.61 -13.08
C ALA A 74 19.76 -7.40 -12.13
N LEU A 75 20.62 -6.41 -12.42
CA LEU A 75 20.74 -5.15 -11.68
C LEU A 75 20.04 -3.97 -12.36
N GLY A 76 19.17 -4.23 -13.35
CA GLY A 76 18.50 -3.20 -14.14
C GLY A 76 17.65 -2.22 -13.31
N TYR A 77 17.23 -2.59 -12.11
CA TYR A 77 16.56 -1.67 -11.18
C TYR A 77 17.42 -0.47 -10.77
N GLN A 78 18.73 -0.49 -11.01
CA GLN A 78 19.63 0.64 -10.79
C GLN A 78 19.74 1.57 -12.00
N GLU A 79 19.17 1.19 -13.14
CA GLU A 79 19.28 1.94 -14.37
C GLU A 79 18.31 3.13 -14.41
N ARG A 80 18.86 4.34 -14.54
CA ARG A 80 18.10 5.59 -14.53
C ARG A 80 17.00 5.67 -15.60
N ARG A 81 17.14 4.96 -16.71
CA ARG A 81 16.17 4.95 -17.83
C ARG A 81 14.76 4.50 -17.44
N PHE A 82 14.61 3.69 -16.39
CA PHE A 82 13.32 3.22 -15.93
C PHE A 82 12.54 4.25 -15.11
N TYR A 83 13.21 5.31 -14.63
CA TYR A 83 12.65 6.24 -13.66
C TYR A 83 12.41 7.62 -14.24
N ARG A 84 11.38 8.31 -13.72
CA ARG A 84 11.11 9.71 -14.03
C ARG A 84 12.24 10.61 -13.51
N SER A 85 12.45 11.76 -14.16
CA SER A 85 13.55 12.67 -13.86
C SER A 85 13.61 13.16 -12.41
N GLY A 86 12.47 13.35 -11.76
CA GLY A 86 12.41 13.84 -10.36
C GLY A 86 12.45 12.75 -9.30
N PHE A 87 12.68 11.48 -9.66
CA PHE A 87 12.78 10.41 -8.67
C PHE A 87 14.19 10.34 -8.07
N ASP A 88 14.27 10.38 -6.73
CA ASP A 88 15.53 10.19 -5.98
C ASP A 88 15.88 8.69 -5.92
N LEU A 89 16.40 8.17 -7.04
CA LEU A 89 16.85 6.78 -7.12
C LEU A 89 17.96 6.48 -6.13
N ASP A 90 18.92 7.40 -5.97
CA ASP A 90 20.04 7.20 -5.05
C ASP A 90 19.58 7.12 -3.59
N GLY A 91 18.60 7.93 -3.19
CA GLY A 91 17.98 7.86 -1.87
C GLY A 91 17.24 6.55 -1.66
N TRP A 92 16.55 6.06 -2.70
CA TRP A 92 15.91 4.75 -2.66
C TRP A 92 16.94 3.62 -2.54
N LEU A 93 18.02 3.65 -3.32
CA LEU A 93 19.10 2.67 -3.25
C LEU A 93 19.80 2.66 -1.87
N ARG A 94 19.99 3.84 -1.26
CA ARG A 94 20.50 3.91 0.13
C ARG A 94 19.55 3.23 1.12
N THR A 95 18.25 3.39 0.92
CA THR A 95 17.24 2.71 1.76
C THR A 95 17.30 1.19 1.56
N ALA A 96 17.38 0.73 0.32
CA ALA A 96 17.51 -0.69 -0.01
C ALA A 96 18.76 -1.31 0.64
N ARG A 97 19.90 -0.63 0.59
CA ARG A 97 21.14 -1.08 1.28
C ARG A 97 20.94 -1.23 2.78
N ARG A 98 20.29 -0.26 3.44
CA ARG A 98 19.97 -0.37 4.87
C ARG A 98 19.07 -1.57 5.19
N ARG A 99 18.14 -1.96 4.28
CA ARG A 99 17.34 -3.18 4.43
C ARG A 99 18.21 -4.43 4.35
N VAL A 100 19.13 -4.48 3.37
CA VAL A 100 20.10 -5.56 3.24
C VAL A 100 20.98 -5.67 4.49
N ASP A 101 21.53 -4.56 4.99
CA ASP A 101 22.39 -4.53 6.18
C ASP A 101 21.61 -5.02 7.42
N ARG A 102 20.35 -4.62 7.56
CA ARG A 102 19.47 -5.09 8.66
C ARG A 102 19.17 -6.59 8.57
N ALA A 103 18.95 -7.12 7.36
CA ALA A 103 18.73 -8.56 7.16
C ALA A 103 19.98 -9.37 7.48
N GLY A 104 21.14 -8.84 7.11
CA GLY A 104 22.47 -9.37 7.47
C GLY A 104 22.63 -10.86 7.18
N ALA A 105 23.47 -11.52 7.99
CA ALA A 105 23.77 -12.93 7.87
C ALA A 105 22.60 -13.88 8.24
N HIS A 106 21.53 -13.33 8.83
CA HIS A 106 20.33 -14.13 9.16
C HIS A 106 19.47 -14.47 7.93
N ASN A 107 19.64 -13.73 6.82
CA ASN A 107 19.00 -14.05 5.56
C ASN A 107 19.98 -14.79 4.66
N THR A 108 19.70 -16.07 4.40
CA THR A 108 20.60 -16.98 3.67
C THR A 108 20.84 -16.52 2.22
N ALA A 109 19.84 -15.93 1.55
CA ALA A 109 20.01 -15.40 0.20
C ALA A 109 20.93 -14.19 0.19
N ILE A 110 20.74 -13.24 1.13
CA ILE A 110 21.61 -12.05 1.27
C ILE A 110 23.06 -12.47 1.55
N ASP A 111 23.26 -13.39 2.50
CA ASP A 111 24.60 -13.90 2.83
C ASP A 111 25.27 -14.60 1.63
N HIS A 112 24.53 -15.43 0.91
CA HIS A 112 25.00 -16.10 -0.30
C HIS A 112 25.46 -15.09 -1.36
N TYR A 113 24.61 -14.10 -1.70
CA TYR A 113 24.97 -13.09 -2.71
C TYR A 113 26.10 -12.17 -2.25
N LYS A 114 26.23 -11.90 -0.96
CA LYS A 114 27.36 -11.17 -0.40
C LYS A 114 28.68 -11.91 -0.61
N LYS A 115 28.70 -13.22 -0.35
CA LYS A 115 29.91 -14.06 -0.44
C LYS A 115 30.28 -14.42 -1.87
N GLN A 116 29.31 -14.77 -2.70
CA GLN A 116 29.56 -15.30 -4.04
C GLN A 116 29.57 -14.23 -5.14
N TYR A 117 28.83 -13.13 -4.95
CA TYR A 117 28.64 -12.09 -5.97
C TYR A 117 29.04 -10.70 -5.49
N GLY A 118 29.87 -10.60 -4.45
CA GLY A 118 30.39 -9.32 -3.95
C GLY A 118 29.31 -8.34 -3.48
N GLY A 119 28.14 -8.84 -3.08
CA GLY A 119 27.02 -8.00 -2.63
C GLY A 119 26.24 -7.34 -3.79
N GLN A 120 26.35 -7.87 -4.99
CA GLN A 120 25.47 -7.49 -6.11
C GLN A 120 24.18 -8.30 -6.02
N TYR A 121 23.10 -7.64 -5.58
CA TYR A 121 21.80 -8.28 -5.36
C TYR A 121 20.87 -8.05 -6.54
N PRO A 122 20.51 -9.08 -7.32
CA PRO A 122 19.41 -8.98 -8.28
C PRO A 122 18.13 -8.51 -7.59
N PHE A 123 17.22 -7.87 -8.34
CA PHE A 123 16.01 -7.32 -7.71
C PHE A 123 15.14 -8.40 -7.03
N TRP A 124 15.09 -9.62 -7.56
CA TRP A 124 14.34 -10.72 -6.92
C TRP A 124 14.90 -11.13 -5.54
N VAL A 125 16.22 -10.98 -5.31
CA VAL A 125 16.83 -11.19 -3.99
C VAL A 125 16.64 -9.96 -3.11
N LEU A 126 16.89 -8.77 -3.66
CA LEU A 126 16.73 -7.51 -2.94
C LEU A 126 15.30 -7.32 -2.44
N SER A 127 14.31 -7.67 -3.27
CA SER A 127 12.90 -7.48 -2.96
C SER A 127 12.43 -8.29 -1.75
N GLU A 128 13.07 -9.40 -1.41
CA GLU A 128 12.73 -10.21 -0.23
C GLU A 128 12.95 -9.46 1.10
N VAL A 129 13.89 -8.52 1.12
CA VAL A 129 14.23 -7.76 2.34
C VAL A 129 13.65 -6.35 2.37
N LEU A 130 12.99 -5.92 1.28
CA LEU A 130 12.30 -4.64 1.20
C LEU A 130 10.93 -4.71 1.89
N ASP A 131 10.52 -3.62 2.54
CA ASP A 131 9.15 -3.48 3.00
C ASP A 131 8.23 -3.13 1.80
N PHE A 132 6.92 -3.42 1.90
CA PHE A 132 5.96 -3.08 0.84
C PHE A 132 5.99 -1.58 0.49
N GLY A 133 6.23 -0.71 1.48
CA GLY A 133 6.42 0.73 1.25
C GLY A 133 7.62 1.07 0.37
N ASP A 134 8.72 0.33 0.48
CA ASP A 134 9.90 0.55 -0.36
C ASP A 134 9.61 0.12 -1.81
N VAL A 135 8.89 -1.00 -1.98
CA VAL A 135 8.46 -1.50 -3.29
C VAL A 135 7.45 -0.55 -3.96
N SER A 136 6.47 -0.06 -3.18
CA SER A 136 5.50 0.96 -3.62
C SER A 136 6.20 2.24 -4.09
N LYS A 137 7.19 2.73 -3.34
CA LYS A 137 7.99 3.92 -3.73
C LYS A 137 8.77 3.70 -5.01
N LEU A 138 9.32 2.50 -5.21
CA LEU A 138 10.02 2.18 -6.45
C LEU A 138 9.06 2.26 -7.65
N TYR A 139 7.87 1.65 -7.54
CA TYR A 139 6.83 1.75 -8.55
C TYR A 139 6.44 3.21 -8.84
N GLN A 140 6.25 4.03 -7.80
CA GLN A 140 5.96 5.46 -7.95
C GLN A 140 7.06 6.22 -8.71
N GLY A 141 8.31 5.79 -8.56
CA GLY A 141 9.47 6.37 -9.22
C GLY A 141 9.56 6.07 -10.71
N LEU A 142 8.93 5.01 -11.20
CA LEU A 142 8.99 4.59 -12.60
C LEU A 142 8.43 5.65 -13.55
N THR A 143 8.87 5.59 -14.81
CA THR A 143 8.24 6.34 -15.90
C THR A 143 6.78 5.91 -16.09
N TYR A 144 5.93 6.78 -16.62
CA TYR A 144 4.53 6.43 -16.91
C TYR A 144 4.40 5.15 -17.75
N LYS A 145 5.24 4.98 -18.77
CA LYS A 145 5.23 3.80 -19.63
C LYS A 145 5.44 2.51 -18.82
N ALA A 146 6.43 2.52 -17.92
CA ALA A 146 6.72 1.39 -17.04
C ALA A 146 5.61 1.14 -16.02
N GLN A 147 5.04 2.21 -15.45
CA GLN A 147 3.89 2.10 -14.53
C GLN A 147 2.66 1.51 -15.23
N ALA A 148 2.32 1.98 -16.43
CA ALA A 148 1.19 1.50 -17.21
C ALA A 148 1.38 0.04 -17.62
N GLN A 149 2.58 -0.36 -18.03
CA GLN A 149 2.88 -1.76 -18.38
C GLN A 149 2.67 -2.70 -17.19
N ILE A 150 3.08 -2.29 -15.98
CA ILE A 150 2.82 -3.08 -14.78
C ILE A 150 1.32 -3.08 -14.44
N ALA A 151 0.65 -1.92 -14.52
CA ALA A 151 -0.79 -1.81 -14.24
C ALA A 151 -1.62 -2.73 -15.14
N GLU A 152 -1.29 -2.81 -16.43
CA GLU A 152 -1.93 -3.69 -17.39
C GLU A 152 -1.88 -5.17 -16.97
N THR A 153 -0.78 -5.60 -16.35
CA THR A 153 -0.65 -6.98 -15.84
C THR A 153 -1.51 -7.26 -14.60
N PHE A 154 -2.05 -6.21 -13.97
CA PHE A 154 -3.09 -6.30 -12.94
C PHE A 154 -4.51 -6.13 -13.51
N GLY A 155 -4.66 -6.06 -14.83
CA GLY A 155 -5.94 -5.80 -15.48
C GLY A 155 -6.38 -4.33 -15.40
N ILE A 156 -5.46 -3.41 -15.05
CA ILE A 156 -5.76 -1.99 -14.84
C ILE A 156 -5.24 -1.19 -16.04
N THR A 157 -6.13 -0.85 -16.95
CA THR A 157 -5.84 -0.01 -18.12
C THR A 157 -6.68 1.26 -18.07
N ILE A 158 -6.03 2.41 -18.06
CA ILE A 158 -6.71 3.70 -18.06
C ILE A 158 -7.00 4.12 -19.51
N ASP A 159 -8.26 4.34 -19.82
CA ASP A 159 -8.63 4.91 -21.13
C ASP A 159 -8.28 6.40 -21.18
N LEU A 160 -7.13 6.70 -21.77
CA LEU A 160 -6.70 8.08 -21.96
C LEU A 160 -7.59 8.84 -22.97
N GLY A 161 -8.33 8.13 -23.84
CA GLY A 161 -9.25 8.74 -24.79
C GLY A 161 -10.44 9.40 -24.09
N ALA A 162 -10.94 8.78 -23.02
CA ALA A 162 -12.04 9.29 -22.21
C ALA A 162 -11.65 10.50 -21.33
N LEU A 163 -10.35 10.84 -21.23
CA LEU A 163 -9.86 11.92 -20.37
C LEU A 163 -9.63 13.21 -21.15
N SER A 164 -9.86 14.35 -20.51
CA SER A 164 -9.49 15.67 -21.00
C SER A 164 -7.96 15.81 -21.14
N LYS A 165 -7.50 16.83 -21.89
CA LYS A 165 -6.07 17.12 -22.09
C LYS A 165 -5.32 17.30 -20.76
N ASN A 166 -5.93 17.99 -19.78
CA ASN A 166 -5.32 18.23 -18.48
C ASN A 166 -5.25 16.94 -17.66
N GLU A 167 -6.30 16.14 -17.65
CA GLU A 167 -6.35 14.86 -16.94
C GLU A 167 -5.32 13.88 -17.50
N ARG A 168 -5.18 13.78 -18.81
CA ARG A 168 -4.11 12.99 -19.45
C ARG A 168 -2.72 13.39 -18.96
N LYS A 169 -2.48 14.71 -18.81
CA LYS A 169 -1.21 15.22 -18.30
C LYS A 169 -0.97 14.78 -16.85
N ILE A 170 -2.01 14.81 -16.00
CA ILE A 170 -1.94 14.36 -14.60
C ILE A 170 -1.63 12.86 -14.54
N VAL A 171 -2.41 12.04 -15.24
CA VAL A 171 -2.24 10.58 -15.29
C VAL A 171 -0.85 10.18 -15.81
N ARG A 172 -0.36 10.85 -16.88
CA ARG A 172 0.98 10.60 -17.41
C ARG A 172 2.10 11.05 -16.47
N ARG A 173 1.85 12.00 -15.59
CA ARG A 173 2.81 12.40 -14.55
C ARG A 173 2.92 11.37 -13.44
N ARG A 174 1.78 10.75 -13.06
CA ARG A 174 1.69 9.73 -12.02
C ARG A 174 0.50 8.81 -12.32
N HIS A 175 0.77 7.56 -12.64
CA HIS A 175 -0.30 6.57 -12.87
C HIS A 175 -1.15 6.41 -11.58
N PRO A 176 -2.49 6.36 -11.68
CA PRO A 176 -3.38 6.26 -10.50
C PRO A 176 -3.03 5.12 -9.56
N LEU A 177 -2.62 3.96 -10.09
CA LEU A 177 -2.21 2.80 -9.29
C LEU A 177 -1.07 3.12 -8.29
N ALA A 178 -0.26 4.15 -8.56
CA ALA A 178 0.78 4.58 -7.63
C ALA A 178 0.21 5.10 -6.30
N SER A 179 -0.92 5.80 -6.33
CA SER A 179 -1.62 6.25 -5.11
C SER A 179 -2.30 5.09 -4.39
N TRP A 180 -2.80 4.11 -5.13
CA TRP A 180 -3.38 2.89 -4.56
C TRP A 180 -2.33 2.06 -3.82
N PHE A 181 -1.17 1.80 -4.40
CA PHE A 181 -0.10 1.08 -3.69
C PHE A 181 0.39 1.82 -2.45
N GLU A 182 0.41 3.16 -2.46
CA GLU A 182 0.74 3.96 -1.29
C GLU A 182 -0.31 3.78 -0.17
N GLN A 183 -1.60 3.88 -0.50
CA GLN A 183 -2.68 3.67 0.44
C GLN A 183 -2.68 2.22 0.97
N LEU A 184 -2.55 1.23 0.08
CA LEU A 184 -2.51 -0.19 0.46
C LEU A 184 -1.34 -0.52 1.38
N THR A 185 -0.20 0.18 1.25
CA THR A 185 0.91 0.06 2.21
C THR A 185 0.47 0.47 3.62
N ILE A 186 -0.30 1.55 3.74
CA ILE A 186 -0.80 2.03 5.04
C ILE A 186 -1.84 1.05 5.61
N VAL A 187 -2.75 0.55 4.77
CA VAL A 187 -3.75 -0.45 5.15
C VAL A 187 -3.06 -1.74 5.63
N ARG A 188 -2.12 -2.26 4.84
CA ARG A 188 -1.34 -3.47 5.18
C ARG A 188 -0.62 -3.31 6.51
N ASN A 189 0.06 -2.19 6.72
CA ASN A 189 0.76 -1.93 7.96
C ASN A 189 -0.20 -1.79 9.15
N THR A 190 -1.39 -1.19 8.93
CA THR A 190 -2.43 -1.15 9.96
C THR A 190 -2.87 -2.57 10.36
N CYS A 191 -3.08 -3.47 9.39
CA CYS A 191 -3.42 -4.86 9.64
C CYS A 191 -2.31 -5.59 10.39
N ALA A 192 -1.06 -5.49 9.90
CA ALA A 192 0.10 -6.17 10.47
C ALA A 192 0.40 -5.75 11.92
N HIS A 193 0.13 -4.49 12.26
CA HIS A 193 0.28 -3.99 13.63
C HIS A 193 -0.99 -4.09 14.48
N HIS A 194 -1.98 -4.87 14.02
CA HIS A 194 -3.26 -5.07 14.70
C HIS A 194 -4.02 -3.75 14.99
N GLY A 195 -3.80 -2.73 14.17
CA GLY A 195 -4.52 -1.46 14.26
C GLY A 195 -5.99 -1.61 13.87
N ARG A 196 -6.85 -0.72 14.39
CA ARG A 196 -8.27 -0.67 14.02
C ARG A 196 -8.43 -0.23 12.56
N LEU A 197 -9.23 -0.97 11.79
CA LEU A 197 -9.65 -0.60 10.44
C LEU A 197 -11.02 0.08 10.44
N TRP A 198 -11.93 -0.44 11.26
CA TRP A 198 -13.29 0.07 11.36
C TRP A 198 -13.29 1.56 11.73
N ASN A 199 -14.08 2.35 11.02
CA ASN A 199 -14.23 3.80 11.18
C ASN A 199 -12.89 4.57 11.25
N LYS A 200 -11.87 4.10 10.51
CA LYS A 200 -10.59 4.77 10.34
C LYS A 200 -10.55 5.45 8.97
N SER A 201 -10.00 6.66 8.92
CA SER A 201 -9.70 7.34 7.67
C SER A 201 -8.27 7.01 7.22
N PHE A 202 -8.11 6.82 5.91
CA PHE A 202 -6.85 6.56 5.24
C PHE A 202 -6.52 7.70 4.29
N VAL A 203 -5.25 7.83 3.90
CA VAL A 203 -4.87 8.74 2.81
C VAL A 203 -5.59 8.30 1.54
N PRO A 204 -6.38 9.19 0.90
CA PRO A 204 -7.18 8.81 -0.25
C PRO A 204 -6.32 8.42 -1.45
N ALA A 205 -6.73 7.38 -2.17
CA ALA A 205 -6.22 7.05 -3.48
C ALA A 205 -7.09 7.71 -4.56
N SER A 206 -6.54 7.91 -5.76
CA SER A 206 -7.28 8.52 -6.87
C SER A 206 -8.29 7.52 -7.44
N THR A 207 -9.59 7.77 -7.25
CA THR A 207 -10.68 6.99 -7.83
C THR A 207 -11.10 7.51 -9.20
N LYS A 208 -10.96 8.81 -9.46
CA LYS A 208 -11.46 9.48 -10.66
C LYS A 208 -11.03 8.80 -11.96
N TYR A 209 -9.75 8.46 -12.07
CA TYR A 209 -9.20 7.93 -13.33
C TYR A 209 -9.43 6.41 -13.49
N VAL A 210 -9.61 5.69 -12.39
CA VAL A 210 -9.92 4.26 -12.46
C VAL A 210 -11.36 3.99 -12.87
N ARG A 211 -12.24 5.00 -12.84
CA ARG A 211 -13.62 4.93 -13.37
C ARG A 211 -13.69 4.74 -14.89
N THR A 212 -12.59 4.91 -15.60
CA THR A 212 -12.50 4.55 -17.03
C THR A 212 -12.36 3.04 -17.24
N ILE A 213 -12.20 2.27 -16.16
CA ILE A 213 -12.03 0.82 -16.20
C ILE A 213 -13.42 0.16 -16.14
N PRO A 214 -13.75 -0.76 -17.06
CA PRO A 214 -15.02 -1.49 -17.01
C PRO A 214 -15.26 -2.18 -15.67
N GLY A 215 -16.44 -1.94 -15.10
CA GLY A 215 -16.82 -2.45 -13.77
C GLY A 215 -16.46 -1.54 -12.60
N LEU A 216 -15.70 -0.46 -12.81
CA LEU A 216 -15.35 0.52 -11.78
C LEU A 216 -15.97 1.90 -11.99
N GLU A 217 -16.88 2.04 -12.95
CA GLU A 217 -17.50 3.32 -13.34
C GLU A 217 -18.29 3.95 -12.19
N SER A 218 -18.89 3.11 -11.35
CA SER A 218 -19.75 3.52 -10.24
C SER A 218 -19.01 3.81 -8.93
N LEU A 219 -17.67 3.74 -8.92
CA LEU A 219 -16.91 4.06 -7.71
C LEU A 219 -17.22 5.48 -7.24
N PRO A 220 -17.73 5.67 -6.01
CA PRO A 220 -18.08 6.99 -5.51
C PRO A 220 -16.85 7.86 -5.24
N ASP A 221 -17.04 9.18 -5.30
CA ASP A 221 -15.99 10.12 -4.87
C ASP A 221 -15.77 10.03 -3.35
N GLY A 222 -14.52 10.14 -2.92
CA GLY A 222 -14.14 10.21 -1.50
C GLY A 222 -14.21 8.88 -0.73
N GLN A 223 -14.73 7.81 -1.30
CA GLN A 223 -14.81 6.52 -0.57
C GLN A 223 -13.47 5.83 -0.34
N SER A 224 -12.45 6.14 -1.12
CA SER A 224 -11.10 5.60 -0.89
C SER A 224 -10.49 6.01 0.45
N GLU A 225 -11.10 6.95 1.18
CA GLU A 225 -10.69 7.31 2.54
C GLU A 225 -11.15 6.31 3.60
N ARG A 226 -12.08 5.44 3.28
CA ARG A 226 -12.59 4.39 4.17
C ARG A 226 -12.15 3.03 3.70
N ILE A 227 -12.09 2.06 4.63
CA ILE A 227 -11.57 0.73 4.32
C ILE A 227 -12.31 0.05 3.16
N TYR A 228 -13.63 0.22 3.06
CA TYR A 228 -14.42 -0.36 1.98
C TYR A 228 -14.00 0.16 0.58
N GLY A 229 -13.69 1.45 0.47
CA GLY A 229 -13.25 2.03 -0.80
C GLY A 229 -11.73 1.95 -1.03
N ALA A 230 -10.97 1.48 -0.03
CA ALA A 230 -9.52 1.34 -0.10
C ALA A 230 -9.08 -0.06 -0.56
N VAL A 231 -9.95 -1.04 -0.50
CA VAL A 231 -9.72 -2.46 -0.83
C VAL A 231 -10.72 -2.95 -1.86
#